data_abb7d3318490c5d672fd7ec3095b5b0d
#
_entry.id   abb7d3318490c5d672fd7ec3095b5b0d
#
_cell.length_a   1.000
_cell.length_b   1.000
_cell.length_c   1.000
_cell.angle_alpha   90.00
_cell.angle_beta   90.00
_cell.angle_gamma   90.00
#
_symmetry.space_group_name_H-M   'P 1'
#
loop_
_entity.id
_entity.type
_entity.pdbx_description
1 polymer ?
#
loop_
_entity_poly.entity_id
_entity_poly.type
_entity_poly.pdbx_seq_one_letter_code
_entity_poly.pdbx_strand_id
1 'polypeptide(L)'
;ACIFCFSKLITIMKLVSAIIKPFKLQEVREALVDAGIEGLTITEVKGYGRQKGHTEMYRGAEYSVDTLPKIKLEILVDDGNLQTVTDVVTKTANTGKIGDGKIFITTIDEVIRIRTGETGSDAI
;
A
#
# COMPACT_ATOMS: atom_id res chain seq x y z
N ALA A 1 -16.81 -20.48 29.21
CA ALA A 1 -16.43 -19.88 27.96
C ALA A 1 -15.28 -20.67 27.34
N CYS A 2 -15.39 -20.94 26.08
CA CYS A 2 -14.39 -21.70 25.36
C CYS A 2 -13.35 -20.74 24.79
N ILE A 3 -12.15 -20.76 25.35
CA ILE A 3 -11.04 -19.90 24.88
C ILE A 3 -10.69 -20.23 23.44
N PHE A 4 -10.78 -21.47 23.04
CA PHE A 4 -10.49 -21.89 21.67
C PHE A 4 -11.52 -21.35 20.68
N CYS A 5 -12.80 -21.34 21.07
CA CYS A 5 -13.83 -20.76 20.23
C CYS A 5 -13.63 -19.25 20.06
N PHE A 6 -13.23 -18.57 21.12
CA PHE A 6 -12.95 -17.16 21.08
C PHE A 6 -11.78 -16.85 20.14
N SER A 7 -10.68 -17.61 20.22
CA SER A 7 -9.52 -17.36 19.36
C SER A 7 -9.81 -17.65 17.88
N LYS A 8 -10.72 -18.60 17.59
CA LYS A 8 -11.14 -18.89 16.22
C LYS A 8 -11.99 -17.79 15.61
N LEU A 9 -12.66 -16.99 16.45
CA LEU A 9 -13.50 -15.88 15.99
C LEU A 9 -12.72 -14.60 15.74
N ILE A 10 -11.45 -14.56 16.17
CA ILE A 10 -10.60 -13.38 15.95
C ILE A 10 -9.91 -13.52 14.61
N THR A 11 -10.30 -12.67 13.67
CA THR A 11 -9.60 -12.54 12.40
C THR A 11 -8.67 -11.34 12.50
N ILE A 12 -7.38 -11.58 12.27
CA ILE A 12 -6.41 -10.51 12.26
C ILE A 12 -6.46 -9.82 10.91
N MET A 13 -6.67 -8.51 10.94
CA MET A 13 -6.72 -7.69 9.73
C MET A 13 -5.49 -6.82 9.68
N LYS A 14 -5.00 -6.60 8.48
CA LYS A 14 -3.80 -5.82 8.23
C LYS A 14 -4.10 -4.71 7.24
N LEU A 15 -3.42 -3.60 7.43
CA LEU A 15 -3.36 -2.55 6.43
C LEU A 15 -2.01 -2.63 5.73
N VAL A 16 -2.03 -2.90 4.45
CA VAL A 16 -0.85 -2.87 3.61
C VAL A 16 -0.76 -1.47 3.00
N SER A 17 0.30 -0.75 3.33
CA SER A 17 0.58 0.57 2.78
C SER A 17 1.79 0.45 1.87
N ALA A 18 1.66 0.86 0.63
CA ALA A 18 2.74 0.79 -0.34
C ALA A 18 2.98 2.15 -0.96
N ILE A 19 4.21 2.61 -0.89
CA ILE A 19 4.64 3.82 -1.58
C ILE A 19 5.36 3.39 -2.84
N ILE A 20 4.82 3.74 -4.00
CA ILE A 20 5.31 3.29 -5.30
C ILE A 20 5.56 4.45 -6.24
N LYS A 21 6.28 4.19 -7.31
CA LYS A 21 6.45 5.16 -8.39
C LYS A 21 5.12 5.35 -9.13
N PRO A 22 4.75 6.58 -9.49
CA PRO A 22 3.45 6.85 -10.12
C PRO A 22 3.18 6.04 -11.38
N PHE A 23 4.18 5.83 -12.22
CA PHE A 23 3.97 5.10 -13.47
C PHE A 23 3.73 3.61 -13.28
N LYS A 24 3.93 3.09 -12.06
CA LYS A 24 3.64 1.70 -11.73
C LYS A 24 2.21 1.47 -11.25
N LEU A 25 1.46 2.53 -11.01
CA LEU A 25 0.11 2.42 -10.45
C LEU A 25 -0.80 1.51 -11.24
N GLN A 26 -0.83 1.67 -12.55
CA GLN A 26 -1.72 0.90 -13.42
C GLN A 26 -1.41 -0.60 -13.32
N GLU A 27 -0.14 -0.96 -13.44
CA GLU A 27 0.29 -2.35 -13.39
C GLU A 27 0.00 -2.99 -12.03
N VAL A 28 0.27 -2.27 -10.94
CA VAL A 28 0.03 -2.76 -9.59
C VAL A 28 -1.46 -2.96 -9.36
N ARG A 29 -2.27 -2.00 -9.78
CA ARG A 29 -3.73 -2.08 -9.64
C ARG A 29 -4.29 -3.29 -10.39
N GLU A 30 -3.86 -3.47 -11.63
CA GLU A 30 -4.32 -4.61 -12.44
C GLU A 30 -3.90 -5.94 -11.83
N ALA A 31 -2.67 -6.03 -11.35
CA ALA A 31 -2.17 -7.25 -10.72
C ALA A 31 -2.93 -7.57 -9.42
N LEU A 32 -3.29 -6.55 -8.64
CA LEU A 32 -4.08 -6.74 -7.42
C LEU A 32 -5.49 -7.21 -7.75
N VAL A 33 -6.13 -6.65 -8.76
CA VAL A 33 -7.46 -7.08 -9.21
C VAL A 33 -7.40 -8.55 -9.66
N ASP A 34 -6.39 -8.92 -10.44
CA ASP A 34 -6.22 -10.31 -10.89
C ASP A 34 -5.98 -11.27 -9.71
N ALA A 35 -5.43 -10.78 -8.61
CA ALA A 35 -5.23 -11.56 -7.40
C ALA A 35 -6.47 -11.60 -6.49
N GLY A 36 -7.58 -11.00 -6.91
CA GLY A 36 -8.83 -11.01 -6.18
C GLY A 36 -9.02 -9.85 -5.20
N ILE A 37 -8.18 -8.84 -5.25
CA ILE A 37 -8.28 -7.67 -4.38
C ILE A 37 -9.12 -6.62 -5.10
N GLU A 38 -10.30 -6.32 -4.54
CA GLU A 38 -11.25 -5.42 -5.18
C GLU A 38 -11.17 -3.98 -4.70
N GLY A 39 -10.81 -3.77 -3.45
CA GLY A 39 -10.79 -2.44 -2.85
C GLY A 39 -9.40 -1.97 -2.51
N LEU A 40 -9.06 -0.76 -2.92
CA LEU A 40 -7.84 -0.11 -2.50
C LEU A 40 -8.04 1.40 -2.50
N THR A 41 -7.29 2.07 -1.65
CA THR A 41 -7.30 3.53 -1.55
C THR A 41 -6.02 4.06 -2.14
N ILE A 42 -6.13 5.07 -2.99
CA ILE A 42 -5.00 5.68 -3.69
C ILE A 42 -4.86 7.12 -3.23
N THR A 43 -3.67 7.50 -2.82
CA THR A 43 -3.35 8.86 -2.41
C THR A 43 -2.11 9.32 -3.15
N GLU A 44 -2.17 10.52 -3.72
CA GLU A 44 -0.98 11.14 -4.28
C GLU A 44 -0.17 11.75 -3.15
N VAL A 45 1.11 11.40 -3.09
CA VAL A 45 2.00 11.85 -2.02
C VAL A 45 3.32 12.32 -2.62
N LYS A 46 4.14 12.97 -1.82
CA LYS A 46 5.48 13.37 -2.21
C LYS A 46 6.48 12.61 -1.36
N GLY A 47 7.43 11.98 -2.03
CA GLY A 47 8.55 11.34 -1.36
C GLY A 47 9.67 12.34 -1.14
N TYR A 48 10.25 12.32 0.05
CA TYR A 48 11.43 13.09 0.39
C TYR A 48 12.53 12.12 0.74
N GLY A 49 13.61 12.15 0.00
CA GLY A 49 14.68 11.20 0.24
C GLY A 49 15.93 11.46 -0.57
N ARG A 50 16.85 10.52 -0.49
CA ARG A 50 18.15 10.64 -1.14
C ARG A 50 18.05 10.31 -2.62
N GLN A 51 17.81 11.33 -3.44
CA GLN A 51 17.91 11.18 -4.88
C GLN A 51 19.03 12.06 -5.39
N LYS A 52 20.24 11.55 -5.22
CA LYS A 52 21.45 12.26 -5.60
C LYS A 52 21.46 12.52 -7.10
N GLY A 53 21.90 13.72 -7.46
CA GLY A 53 22.05 14.11 -8.84
C GLY A 53 20.79 14.63 -9.51
N HIS A 54 19.68 14.66 -8.79
CA HIS A 54 18.44 15.24 -9.32
C HIS A 54 18.42 16.75 -9.00
N THR A 55 18.73 17.55 -10.01
CA THR A 55 18.74 19.01 -9.90
C THR A 55 17.95 19.61 -11.04
N GLU A 56 17.42 20.80 -10.79
CA GLU A 56 16.73 21.57 -11.82
C GLU A 56 17.31 22.98 -11.87
N MET A 57 17.30 23.56 -13.08
CA MET A 57 17.70 24.95 -13.29
C MET A 57 16.45 25.82 -13.32
N TYR A 58 16.46 26.89 -12.53
CA TYR A 58 15.38 27.85 -12.49
C TYR A 58 15.98 29.24 -12.43
N ARG A 59 15.67 30.06 -13.44
CA ARG A 59 16.18 31.42 -13.55
C ARG A 59 17.70 31.52 -13.44
N GLY A 60 18.40 30.52 -14.00
CA GLY A 60 19.85 30.48 -13.96
C GLY A 60 20.46 29.99 -12.68
N ALA A 61 19.64 29.60 -11.70
CA ALA A 61 20.09 29.00 -10.45
C ALA A 61 19.80 27.51 -10.43
N GLU A 62 20.70 26.75 -9.88
CA GLU A 62 20.57 25.31 -9.75
C GLU A 62 19.92 24.97 -8.41
N TYR A 63 18.87 24.16 -8.44
CA TYR A 63 18.14 23.74 -7.25
C TYR A 63 18.17 22.21 -7.12
N SER A 64 18.42 21.72 -5.92
CA SER A 64 18.20 20.33 -5.61
C SER A 64 16.70 20.09 -5.47
N VAL A 65 16.20 19.07 -6.16
CA VAL A 65 14.82 18.65 -6.01
C VAL A 65 14.79 17.56 -4.96
N ASP A 66 14.28 17.90 -3.78
CA ASP A 66 14.26 17.00 -2.63
C ASP A 66 12.98 16.15 -2.54
N THR A 67 11.92 16.59 -3.23
CA THR A 67 10.64 15.88 -3.20
C THR A 67 10.27 15.41 -4.60
N LEU A 68 9.75 14.20 -4.67
CA LEU A 68 9.27 13.60 -5.91
C LEU A 68 7.87 13.05 -5.71
N PRO A 69 7.04 13.10 -6.76
CA PRO A 69 5.72 12.52 -6.68
C PRO A 69 5.80 11.00 -6.50
N LYS A 70 4.95 10.49 -5.63
CA LYS A 70 4.78 9.07 -5.37
C LYS A 70 3.29 8.79 -5.23
N ILE A 71 2.94 7.52 -5.25
CA ILE A 71 1.58 7.08 -4.98
C ILE A 71 1.59 6.22 -3.73
N LYS A 72 0.66 6.48 -2.84
CA LYS A 72 0.43 5.63 -1.67
C LYS A 72 -0.81 4.79 -1.91
N LEU A 73 -0.64 3.50 -1.87
CA LEU A 73 -1.73 2.54 -1.92
C LEU A 73 -2.01 2.02 -0.52
N GLU A 74 -3.28 1.93 -0.16
CA GLU A 74 -3.69 1.34 1.11
C GLU A 74 -4.70 0.25 0.84
N ILE A 75 -4.41 -0.94 1.33
CA ILE A 75 -5.21 -2.13 1.08
C ILE A 75 -5.48 -2.81 2.42
N LEU A 76 -6.76 -2.91 2.77
CA LEU A 76 -7.15 -3.68 3.95
C LEU A 76 -7.31 -5.12 3.55
N VAL A 77 -6.65 -6.01 4.26
CA VAL A 77 -6.70 -7.45 3.99
C VAL A 77 -6.83 -8.21 5.29
N ASP A 78 -7.41 -9.40 5.21
CA ASP A 78 -7.30 -10.33 6.31
C ASP A 78 -5.91 -11.01 6.27
N ASP A 79 -5.55 -11.64 7.35
CA ASP A 79 -4.22 -12.24 7.49
C ASP A 79 -3.95 -13.32 6.43
N GLY A 80 -4.99 -13.98 5.97
CA GLY A 80 -4.87 -15.04 4.95
C GLY A 80 -4.45 -14.52 3.58
N ASN A 81 -4.74 -13.26 3.28
CA ASN A 81 -4.42 -12.65 1.98
C ASN A 81 -3.18 -11.75 2.03
N LEU A 82 -2.61 -11.57 3.21
CA LEU A 82 -1.49 -10.64 3.40
C LEU A 82 -0.30 -10.98 2.51
N GLN A 83 0.12 -12.23 2.50
CA GLN A 83 1.30 -12.63 1.73
C GLN A 83 1.07 -12.44 0.23
N THR A 84 -0.12 -12.78 -0.24
CA THR A 84 -0.47 -12.60 -1.65
C THR A 84 -0.34 -11.15 -2.07
N VAL A 85 -0.90 -10.24 -1.28
CA VAL A 85 -0.86 -8.81 -1.58
C VAL A 85 0.56 -8.27 -1.56
N THR A 86 1.34 -8.60 -0.55
CA THR A 86 2.71 -8.12 -0.45
C THR A 86 3.58 -8.64 -1.59
N ASP A 87 3.41 -9.89 -1.97
CA ASP A 87 4.16 -10.48 -3.09
C ASP A 87 3.80 -9.82 -4.42
N VAL A 88 2.51 -9.61 -4.67
CA VAL A 88 2.04 -8.96 -5.90
C VAL A 88 2.61 -7.56 -6.02
N VAL A 89 2.51 -6.76 -4.96
CA VAL A 89 3.00 -5.37 -4.99
C VAL A 89 4.52 -5.35 -5.13
N THR A 90 5.23 -6.17 -4.39
CA THR A 90 6.69 -6.23 -4.45
C THR A 90 7.17 -6.55 -5.85
N LYS A 91 6.58 -7.55 -6.47
CA LYS A 91 6.97 -7.99 -7.80
C LYS A 91 6.63 -6.93 -8.87
N THR A 92 5.43 -6.38 -8.80
CA THR A 92 4.92 -5.50 -9.84
C THR A 92 5.51 -4.09 -9.78
N ALA A 93 5.71 -3.58 -8.57
CA ALA A 93 6.22 -2.22 -8.39
C ALA A 93 7.75 -2.11 -8.53
N ASN A 94 8.44 -3.24 -8.56
CA ASN A 94 9.89 -3.27 -8.59
C ASN A 94 10.44 -2.89 -9.97
N THR A 95 11.32 -1.90 -10.02
CA THR A 95 12.09 -1.55 -11.23
C THR A 95 13.57 -1.88 -11.08
N GLY A 96 14.00 -2.24 -9.87
CA GLY A 96 15.41 -2.46 -9.55
C GLY A 96 16.21 -1.18 -9.39
N LYS A 97 15.55 -0.03 -9.38
CA LYS A 97 16.21 1.27 -9.29
C LYS A 97 15.85 1.97 -7.99
N ILE A 98 16.68 2.94 -7.61
CA ILE A 98 16.44 3.79 -6.45
C ILE A 98 15.08 4.46 -6.58
N GLY A 99 14.36 4.53 -5.49
CA GLY A 99 13.05 5.18 -5.46
C GLY A 99 11.87 4.27 -5.71
N ASP A 100 12.07 2.96 -5.81
CA ASP A 100 10.97 2.00 -5.99
C ASP A 100 9.96 2.03 -4.84
N GLY A 101 10.36 2.56 -3.69
CA GLY A 101 9.47 2.70 -2.56
C GLY A 101 9.57 1.57 -1.55
N LYS A 102 8.55 1.46 -0.74
CA LYS A 102 8.51 0.45 0.32
C LYS A 102 7.08 0.07 0.65
N ILE A 103 6.96 -1.08 1.28
CA ILE A 103 5.69 -1.58 1.80
C ILE A 103 5.83 -1.63 3.31
N PHE A 104 4.82 -1.15 4.01
CA PHE A 104 4.76 -1.33 5.47
C PHE A 104 3.38 -1.83 5.85
N ILE A 105 3.33 -2.59 6.93
CA ILE A 105 2.15 -3.34 7.32
C ILE A 105 1.80 -2.97 8.74
N THR A 106 0.53 -2.67 8.97
CA THR A 106 0.02 -2.30 10.29
C THR A 106 -1.12 -3.24 10.64
N THR A 107 -1.16 -3.66 11.89
CA THR A 107 -2.30 -4.42 12.41
C THR A 107 -3.45 -3.47 12.66
N ILE A 108 -4.62 -3.82 12.17
CA ILE A 108 -5.83 -3.02 12.30
C ILE A 108 -6.70 -3.63 13.39
N ASP A 109 -7.12 -2.80 14.34
CA ASP A 109 -7.93 -3.24 15.47
C ASP A 109 -9.36 -3.58 15.04
N GLU A 110 -9.94 -2.76 14.17
CA GLU A 110 -11.34 -2.92 13.78
C GLU A 110 -11.57 -2.31 12.40
N VAL A 111 -12.42 -2.96 11.60
CA VAL A 111 -12.90 -2.43 10.32
C VAL A 111 -14.42 -2.47 10.35
N ILE A 112 -15.05 -1.39 9.95
CA ILE A 112 -16.50 -1.27 9.89
C ILE A 112 -16.87 -0.76 8.51
N ARG A 113 -17.71 -1.51 7.80
CA ARG A 113 -18.22 -1.05 6.51
C ARG A 113 -19.35 -0.05 6.75
N ILE A 114 -19.19 1.14 6.22
CA ILE A 114 -20.12 2.23 6.49
C ILE A 114 -21.53 1.89 6.03
N ARG A 115 -21.69 1.35 4.82
CA ARG A 115 -23.00 1.08 4.23
C ARG A 115 -23.80 0.03 5.00
N THR A 116 -23.16 -1.00 5.47
CA THR A 116 -23.83 -2.17 6.04
C THR A 116 -23.67 -2.31 7.55
N GLY A 117 -22.67 -1.64 8.12
CA GLY A 117 -22.30 -1.83 9.53
C GLY A 117 -21.59 -3.15 9.81
N GLU A 118 -21.28 -3.94 8.80
CA GLU A 118 -20.52 -5.17 8.97
C GLU A 118 -19.13 -4.87 9.50
N THR A 119 -18.61 -5.79 10.31
CA THR A 119 -17.32 -5.63 10.98
C THR A 119 -16.38 -6.77 10.64
N GLY A 120 -15.10 -6.56 10.96
CA GLY A 120 -14.07 -7.57 10.77
C GLY A 120 -13.84 -7.90 9.31
N SER A 121 -13.58 -9.18 9.01
CA SER A 121 -13.30 -9.62 7.64
C SER A 121 -14.48 -9.44 6.69
N ASP A 122 -15.70 -9.39 7.21
CA ASP A 122 -16.89 -9.15 6.40
C ASP A 122 -16.96 -7.71 5.90
N ALA A 123 -16.23 -6.80 6.51
CA ALA A 123 -16.19 -5.40 6.16
C ALA A 123 -15.17 -5.06 5.07
N ILE A 124 -14.32 -6.01 4.75
CA ILE A 124 -13.25 -5.81 3.75
C ILE A 124 -13.77 -5.99 2.33
#